data_6a82cd45afcf1012e355322624836f3b
#
_entry.id   6a82cd45afcf1012e355322624836f3b
#
_cell.length_a   1.000
_cell.length_b   1.000
_cell.length_c   1.000
_cell.angle_alpha   90.00
_cell.angle_beta   90.00
_cell.angle_gamma   90.00
#
_symmetry.space_group_name_H-M   'P 1'
#
loop_
_entity.id
_entity.type
_entity.pdbx_description
1 polymer ?
#
loop_
_entity_poly.entity_id
_entity_poly.type
_entity_poly.pdbx_seq_one_letter_code
_entity_poly.pdbx_strand_id
1 'polypeptide(L)'
;ARWNHYFTRRGEYTSKLIYGFDYKHINSRCTTAGDPAGIDPPTPPIASCVPYTTRPLSLTYGGQRLSPGRMFDYNIGIAHNVALGTHYTNLDGASDRYSYLTSGNRATRDDFSIVRLGGSYLKAFPSDWQVRVVASGQYAGNPLVASEQFGLAGSTAVRGFTERAASAASGYFANTEIYTPELSKATGARGSQRVL
;
A
#
# COMPACT_ATOMS: atom_id res chain seq x y z
N ALA A 1 -6.36 -7.98 13.33
CA ALA A 1 -6.83 -7.23 14.48
C ALA A 1 -6.15 -5.87 14.52
N ARG A 2 -6.86 -4.82 14.95
CA ARG A 2 -6.34 -3.46 15.06
C ARG A 2 -6.73 -2.88 16.42
N TRP A 3 -5.79 -2.22 17.08
CA TRP A 3 -6.00 -1.45 18.30
C TRP A 3 -5.54 -0.02 18.07
N ASN A 4 -6.37 0.98 18.40
CA ASN A 4 -6.08 2.39 18.24
C ASN A 4 -5.96 3.04 19.63
N HIS A 5 -4.82 3.65 19.92
CA HIS A 5 -4.60 4.48 21.09
C HIS A 5 -4.56 5.94 20.65
N TYR A 6 -5.53 6.73 21.10
CA TYR A 6 -5.60 8.16 20.83
C TYR A 6 -4.93 8.95 21.94
N PHE A 7 -4.06 9.86 21.55
CA PHE A 7 -3.45 10.79 22.50
C PHE A 7 -4.36 11.99 22.74
N THR A 8 -4.17 12.64 23.88
CA THR A 8 -4.91 13.85 24.23
C THR A 8 -4.72 14.92 23.14
N ARG A 9 -5.83 15.44 22.65
CA ARG A 9 -5.82 16.51 21.65
C ARG A 9 -5.13 17.76 22.20
N ARG A 10 -4.26 18.35 21.40
CA ARG A 10 -3.55 19.60 21.71
C ARG A 10 -3.93 20.68 20.70
N GLY A 11 -4.92 21.52 21.05
CA GLY A 11 -5.43 22.55 20.15
C GLY A 11 -5.98 21.94 18.85
N GLU A 12 -5.35 22.26 17.73
CA GLU A 12 -5.71 21.80 16.37
C GLU A 12 -5.06 20.45 15.99
N TYR A 13 -4.22 19.89 16.86
CA TYR A 13 -3.47 18.69 16.61
C TYR A 13 -4.07 17.48 17.32
N THR A 14 -4.25 16.40 16.57
CA THR A 14 -4.63 15.09 17.07
C THR A 14 -3.63 14.04 16.60
N SER A 15 -3.35 13.04 17.44
CA SER A 15 -2.50 11.93 17.06
C SER A 15 -2.97 10.62 17.65
N LYS A 16 -2.55 9.53 17.02
CA LYS A 16 -2.88 8.17 17.44
C LYS A 16 -1.75 7.21 17.16
N LEU A 17 -1.71 6.15 17.93
CA LEU A 17 -0.85 5.00 17.70
C LEU A 17 -1.74 3.79 17.41
N ILE A 18 -1.41 3.07 16.35
CA ILE A 18 -2.18 1.92 15.87
C ILE A 18 -1.29 0.69 15.97
N TYR A 19 -1.73 -0.29 16.75
CA TYR A 19 -1.13 -1.62 16.80
C TYR A 19 -1.93 -2.53 15.89
N GLY A 20 -1.27 -3.30 15.04
CA GLY A 20 -1.92 -4.19 14.10
C GLY A 20 -1.33 -5.58 14.11
N PHE A 21 -2.18 -6.58 13.99
CA PHE A 21 -1.83 -7.94 13.64
C PHE A 21 -2.73 -8.39 12.51
N ASP A 22 -2.14 -8.80 11.39
CA ASP A 22 -2.85 -9.33 10.24
C ASP A 22 -2.45 -10.77 9.98
N TYR A 23 -3.41 -11.57 9.56
CA TYR A 23 -3.21 -12.89 9.01
C TYR A 23 -3.71 -12.87 7.57
N LYS A 24 -2.83 -13.14 6.61
CA LYS A 24 -3.17 -13.16 5.19
C LYS A 24 -2.69 -14.47 4.60
N HIS A 25 -3.62 -15.28 4.13
CA HIS A 25 -3.30 -16.47 3.34
C HIS A 25 -3.61 -16.18 1.88
N ILE A 26 -2.61 -16.28 1.02
CA ILE A 26 -2.71 -16.06 -0.42
C ILE A 26 -2.57 -17.41 -1.09
N ASN A 27 -3.62 -17.83 -1.79
CA ASN A 27 -3.64 -19.04 -2.59
C ASN A 27 -4.08 -18.68 -4.01
N SER A 28 -3.12 -18.56 -4.90
CA SER A 28 -3.37 -18.25 -6.32
C SER A 28 -3.22 -19.53 -7.13
N ARG A 29 -4.28 -19.95 -7.80
CA ARG A 29 -4.22 -21.07 -8.75
C ARG A 29 -3.82 -20.55 -10.12
N CYS A 30 -2.79 -21.15 -10.71
CA CYS A 30 -2.41 -20.88 -12.08
C CYS A 30 -2.74 -22.10 -12.94
N THR A 31 -3.42 -21.87 -14.05
CA THR A 31 -3.60 -22.85 -15.12
C THR A 31 -2.71 -22.46 -16.27
N THR A 32 -1.82 -23.32 -16.70
CA THR A 32 -1.13 -23.16 -17.98
C THR A 32 -2.06 -23.61 -19.11
N ALA A 33 -2.13 -22.82 -20.17
CA ALA A 33 -2.89 -23.21 -21.36
C ALA A 33 -2.34 -24.55 -21.91
N GLY A 34 -3.13 -25.62 -21.81
CA GLY A 34 -2.74 -26.95 -22.25
C GLY A 34 -2.59 -27.99 -21.12
N ASP A 35 -2.78 -27.63 -19.88
CA ASP A 35 -2.80 -28.59 -18.77
C ASP A 35 -4.23 -28.80 -18.27
N PRO A 36 -4.94 -29.86 -18.73
CA PRO A 36 -6.32 -30.10 -18.32
C PRO A 36 -6.46 -30.63 -16.89
N ALA A 37 -5.36 -31.00 -16.24
CA ALA A 37 -5.40 -31.64 -14.93
C ALA A 37 -5.10 -30.68 -13.78
N GLY A 38 -4.69 -29.45 -14.07
CA GLY A 38 -4.38 -28.48 -13.02
C GLY A 38 -3.38 -29.04 -12.00
N ILE A 39 -2.21 -29.47 -12.45
CA ILE A 39 -1.14 -29.89 -11.54
C ILE A 39 -0.74 -28.66 -10.74
N ASP A 40 -1.18 -28.62 -9.51
CA ASP A 40 -0.87 -27.56 -8.56
C ASP A 40 0.17 -28.12 -7.56
N PRO A 41 1.40 -27.61 -7.53
CA PRO A 41 1.93 -26.49 -8.30
C PRO A 41 2.49 -26.87 -9.68
N PRO A 42 2.43 -25.96 -10.67
CA PRO A 42 3.05 -26.22 -11.97
C PRO A 42 4.57 -26.41 -11.86
N THR A 43 5.13 -27.27 -12.68
CA THR A 43 6.58 -27.53 -12.69
C THR A 43 7.22 -26.90 -13.95
N PRO A 44 8.17 -25.95 -13.86
CA PRO A 44 8.63 -25.28 -12.62
C PRO A 44 7.58 -24.36 -12.01
N PRO A 45 7.59 -24.15 -10.68
CA PRO A 45 6.58 -23.32 -10.03
C PRO A 45 6.68 -21.87 -10.49
N ILE A 46 5.55 -21.30 -10.90
CA ILE A 46 5.46 -19.89 -11.23
C ILE A 46 5.33 -19.12 -9.92
N ALA A 47 6.22 -18.18 -9.65
CA ALA A 47 6.30 -17.45 -8.37
C ALA A 47 4.97 -16.83 -7.92
N SER A 48 4.14 -16.36 -8.86
CA SER A 48 2.82 -15.79 -8.57
C SER A 48 1.75 -16.80 -8.16
N CYS A 49 2.01 -18.10 -8.32
CA CYS A 49 1.06 -19.18 -8.09
C CYS A 49 1.36 -19.98 -6.81
N VAL A 50 2.48 -19.72 -6.17
CA VAL A 50 2.88 -20.39 -4.93
C VAL A 50 2.05 -19.86 -3.77
N PRO A 51 1.32 -20.72 -3.03
CA PRO A 51 0.61 -20.29 -1.83
C PRO A 51 1.56 -19.86 -0.73
N TYR A 52 1.19 -18.82 -0.03
CA TYR A 52 1.97 -18.33 1.12
C TYR A 52 1.09 -17.63 2.15
N THR A 53 1.60 -17.50 3.36
CA THR A 53 0.89 -16.83 4.45
C THR A 53 1.78 -15.76 5.07
N THR A 54 1.27 -14.55 5.21
CA THR A 54 1.94 -13.49 5.97
C THR A 54 1.21 -13.21 7.28
N ARG A 55 1.98 -12.87 8.31
CA ARG A 55 1.49 -12.54 9.66
C ARG A 55 2.19 -11.28 10.18
N PRO A 56 1.99 -10.13 9.53
CA PRO A 56 2.65 -8.92 9.94
C PRO A 56 2.10 -8.37 11.25
N LEU A 57 3.00 -8.13 12.19
CA LEU A 57 2.80 -7.24 13.32
C LEU A 57 3.15 -5.83 12.88
N SER A 58 2.31 -4.87 13.16
CA SER A 58 2.50 -3.48 12.74
C SER A 58 2.29 -2.49 13.85
N LEU A 59 3.07 -1.41 13.80
CA LEU A 59 2.95 -0.25 14.67
C LEU A 59 2.94 0.98 13.77
N THR A 60 1.91 1.80 13.86
CA THR A 60 1.78 3.02 13.05
C THR A 60 1.43 4.20 13.93
N TYR A 61 2.24 5.23 13.87
CA TYR A 61 1.92 6.53 14.47
C TYR A 61 1.37 7.45 13.39
N GLY A 62 0.24 8.09 13.67
CA GLY A 62 -0.36 9.07 12.78
C GLY A 62 -0.75 10.34 13.51
N GLY A 63 -0.61 11.46 12.83
CA GLY A 63 -1.00 12.76 13.32
C GLY A 63 -1.73 13.58 12.28
N GLN A 64 -2.64 14.44 12.75
CA GLN A 64 -3.38 15.37 11.94
C GLN A 64 -3.42 16.72 12.60
N ARG A 65 -3.14 17.78 11.85
CA ARG A 65 -3.33 19.16 12.25
C ARG A 65 -4.34 19.84 11.36
N LEU A 66 -5.38 20.38 11.97
CA LEU A 66 -6.45 21.11 11.31
C LEU A 66 -6.35 22.60 11.70
N SER A 67 -6.12 23.47 10.71
CA SER A 67 -6.07 24.92 10.91
C SER A 67 -6.96 25.59 9.87
N PRO A 68 -7.45 26.82 10.10
CA PRO A 68 -8.25 27.52 9.10
C PRO A 68 -7.56 27.55 7.73
N GLY A 69 -8.23 26.98 6.71
CA GLY A 69 -7.70 26.87 5.35
C GLY A 69 -6.51 25.94 5.15
N ARG A 70 -6.14 25.11 6.14
CA ARG A 70 -5.01 24.16 6.03
C ARG A 70 -5.33 22.86 6.75
N MET A 71 -5.01 21.76 6.12
CA MET A 71 -5.03 20.44 6.72
C MET A 71 -3.70 19.74 6.42
N PHE A 72 -3.10 19.19 7.44
CA PHE A 72 -1.90 18.37 7.33
C PHE A 72 -2.10 17.07 8.07
N ASP A 73 -1.92 15.96 7.41
CA ASP A 73 -1.91 14.64 8.02
C ASP A 73 -0.65 13.87 7.62
N TYR A 74 -0.21 13.00 8.50
CA TYR A 74 0.92 12.11 8.23
C TYR A 74 0.78 10.81 9.01
N ASN A 75 1.45 9.80 8.52
CA ASN A 75 1.64 8.55 9.21
C ASN A 75 3.05 8.00 8.96
N ILE A 76 3.57 7.33 9.97
CA ILE A 76 4.79 6.53 9.90
C ILE A 76 4.51 5.19 10.56
N GLY A 77 4.84 4.11 9.89
CA GLY A 77 4.59 2.77 10.39
C GLY A 77 5.73 1.83 10.09
N ILE A 78 5.90 0.86 10.98
CA ILE A 78 6.75 -0.30 10.80
C ILE A 78 5.89 -1.55 10.85
N ALA A 79 6.17 -2.51 9.99
CA ALA A 79 5.58 -3.83 10.04
C ALA A 79 6.68 -4.89 9.97
N HIS A 80 6.55 -5.93 10.78
CA HIS A 80 7.45 -7.08 10.78
C HIS A 80 6.64 -8.35 10.63
N ASN A 81 7.00 -9.18 9.65
CA ASN A 81 6.32 -10.45 9.45
C ASN A 81 6.87 -11.52 10.39
N VAL A 82 5.97 -12.13 11.16
CA VAL A 82 6.34 -13.20 12.08
C VAL A 82 6.40 -14.53 11.31
N ALA A 83 7.58 -15.12 11.25
CA ALA A 83 7.86 -16.37 10.55
C ALA A 83 7.38 -17.58 11.35
N LEU A 84 6.08 -17.88 11.30
CA LEU A 84 5.46 -19.02 12.02
C LEU A 84 5.19 -20.25 11.13
N GLY A 85 6.04 -20.49 10.14
CA GLY A 85 6.08 -21.79 9.49
C GLY A 85 4.97 -22.10 8.49
N THR A 86 4.72 -21.25 7.49
CA THR A 86 4.04 -21.71 6.28
C THR A 86 5.09 -22.17 5.29
N HIS A 87 5.03 -23.43 4.89
CA HIS A 87 5.92 -24.03 3.93
C HIS A 87 5.18 -24.32 2.64
N TYR A 88 5.79 -24.03 1.53
CA TYR A 88 5.48 -24.65 0.27
C TYR A 88 6.39 -25.87 0.12
N THR A 89 5.81 -27.02 -0.19
CA THR A 89 6.55 -28.23 -0.55
C THR A 89 6.41 -28.44 -2.05
N ASN A 90 7.52 -28.43 -2.78
CA ASN A 90 7.52 -28.67 -4.21
C ASN A 90 7.40 -30.18 -4.54
N LEU A 91 7.32 -30.51 -5.85
CA LEU A 91 7.09 -31.88 -6.31
C LEU A 91 8.24 -32.85 -5.98
N ASP A 92 9.45 -32.35 -5.76
CA ASP A 92 10.62 -33.15 -5.37
C ASP A 92 10.69 -33.38 -3.84
N GLY A 93 9.69 -32.88 -3.09
CA GLY A 93 9.63 -33.00 -1.64
C GLY A 93 10.42 -31.95 -0.87
N ALA A 94 11.12 -31.04 -1.56
CA ALA A 94 11.82 -29.94 -0.90
C ALA A 94 10.82 -28.91 -0.38
N SER A 95 10.93 -28.58 0.90
CA SER A 95 10.11 -27.54 1.51
C SER A 95 10.80 -26.21 1.39
N ASP A 96 10.07 -25.23 0.86
CA ASP A 96 10.53 -23.87 0.76
C ASP A 96 9.47 -22.89 1.31
N ARG A 97 9.91 -21.85 1.99
CA ARG A 97 9.00 -20.88 2.61
C ARG A 97 8.58 -19.82 1.63
N TYR A 98 9.55 -19.15 1.03
CA TYR A 98 9.32 -17.99 0.18
C TYR A 98 10.27 -17.89 -1.02
N SER A 99 11.26 -18.78 -1.18
CA SER A 99 12.28 -18.68 -2.22
C SER A 99 11.71 -18.71 -3.64
N TYR A 100 10.58 -19.40 -3.84
CA TYR A 100 9.86 -19.40 -5.12
C TYR A 100 9.07 -18.12 -5.41
N LEU A 101 8.91 -17.23 -4.42
CA LEU A 101 8.09 -16.02 -4.55
C LEU A 101 8.86 -14.83 -5.11
N THR A 102 10.14 -15.00 -5.38
CA THR A 102 11.00 -13.98 -5.97
C THR A 102 11.39 -14.30 -7.40
N SER A 103 11.44 -13.28 -8.22
CA SER A 103 12.05 -13.36 -9.54
C SER A 103 13.55 -13.02 -9.46
N GLY A 104 14.38 -13.76 -10.20
CA GLY A 104 15.81 -13.53 -10.27
C GLY A 104 16.61 -14.15 -9.12
N ASN A 105 17.80 -13.61 -8.84
CA ASN A 105 18.78 -14.18 -7.89
C ASN A 105 18.55 -13.78 -6.41
N ARG A 106 17.41 -13.15 -6.07
CA ARG A 106 17.14 -12.64 -4.72
C ARG A 106 16.02 -13.44 -4.07
N ALA A 107 16.38 -14.25 -3.11
CA ALA A 107 15.40 -15.01 -2.33
C ALA A 107 14.58 -14.11 -1.41
N THR A 108 13.25 -14.27 -1.43
CA THR A 108 12.35 -13.65 -0.47
C THR A 108 12.46 -14.34 0.88
N ARG A 109 12.46 -13.58 1.94
CA ARG A 109 12.50 -14.07 3.32
C ARG A 109 11.13 -13.92 3.98
N ASP A 110 10.85 -14.84 4.91
CA ASP A 110 9.61 -14.81 5.71
C ASP A 110 9.71 -13.92 6.96
N ASP A 111 10.91 -13.43 7.29
CA ASP A 111 11.21 -12.53 8.42
C ASP A 111 11.43 -11.07 7.99
N PHE A 112 10.72 -10.61 6.96
CA PHE A 112 10.88 -9.27 6.43
C PHE A 112 10.33 -8.16 7.33
N SER A 113 10.95 -6.99 7.23
CA SER A 113 10.49 -5.76 7.86
C SER A 113 10.22 -4.69 6.80
N ILE A 114 9.18 -3.89 7.05
CA ILE A 114 8.72 -2.84 6.14
C ILE A 114 8.55 -1.56 6.94
N VAL A 115 9.07 -0.45 6.43
CA VAL A 115 8.75 0.90 6.90
C VAL A 115 7.83 1.56 5.88
N ARG A 116 6.72 2.13 6.34
CA ARG A 116 5.76 2.86 5.52
C ARG A 116 5.61 4.29 6.00
N LEU A 117 5.58 5.20 5.06
CA LEU A 117 5.41 6.63 5.28
C LEU A 117 4.25 7.12 4.43
N GLY A 118 3.47 8.04 4.95
CA GLY A 118 2.41 8.68 4.18
C GLY A 118 2.09 10.04 4.76
N GLY A 119 1.56 10.93 3.92
CA GLY A 119 1.07 12.20 4.37
C GLY A 119 0.34 12.96 3.29
N SER A 120 -0.51 13.89 3.71
CA SER A 120 -1.15 14.83 2.81
C SER A 120 -1.15 16.24 3.40
N TYR A 121 -1.09 17.21 2.52
CA TYR A 121 -1.20 18.61 2.84
C TYR A 121 -2.20 19.26 1.92
N LEU A 122 -3.22 19.89 2.49
CA LEU A 122 -4.21 20.70 1.79
C LEU A 122 -4.06 22.15 2.25
N LYS A 123 -4.05 23.07 1.31
CA LYS A 123 -4.12 24.51 1.56
C LYS A 123 -5.19 25.15 0.69
N ALA A 124 -6.15 25.82 1.31
CA ALA A 124 -7.10 26.70 0.67
C ALA A 124 -6.61 28.16 0.72
N PHE A 125 -6.79 28.90 -0.36
CA PHE A 125 -6.45 30.31 -0.51
C PHE A 125 -7.71 31.16 -0.48
N PRO A 126 -7.61 32.48 -0.14
CA PRO A 126 -8.78 33.37 -0.08
C PRO A 126 -9.57 33.49 -1.39
N SER A 127 -8.93 33.18 -2.52
CA SER A 127 -9.53 33.20 -3.87
C SER A 127 -10.21 31.88 -4.28
N ASP A 128 -10.57 31.03 -3.31
CA ASP A 128 -11.18 29.71 -3.51
C ASP A 128 -10.29 28.68 -4.27
N TRP A 129 -9.04 29.02 -4.55
CA TRP A 129 -8.06 28.06 -5.04
C TRP A 129 -7.65 27.11 -3.92
N GLN A 130 -7.45 25.84 -4.25
CA GLN A 130 -6.92 24.88 -3.29
C GLN A 130 -5.77 24.10 -3.92
N VAL A 131 -4.76 23.81 -3.11
CA VAL A 131 -3.65 22.95 -3.49
C VAL A 131 -3.58 21.79 -2.50
N ARG A 132 -3.54 20.59 -3.04
CA ARG A 132 -3.35 19.35 -2.27
C ARG A 132 -2.10 18.63 -2.74
N VAL A 133 -1.28 18.23 -1.79
CA VAL A 133 -0.11 17.39 -2.03
C VAL A 133 -0.29 16.12 -1.22
N VAL A 134 -0.12 14.97 -1.87
CA VAL A 134 -0.16 13.65 -1.21
C VAL A 134 1.14 12.92 -1.54
N ALA A 135 1.79 12.39 -0.53
CA ALA A 135 2.99 11.58 -0.70
C ALA A 135 2.86 10.27 0.09
N SER A 136 3.37 9.19 -0.47
CA SER A 136 3.47 7.91 0.21
C SER A 136 4.73 7.18 -0.22
N GLY A 137 5.26 6.36 0.69
CA GLY A 137 6.45 5.57 0.43
C GLY A 137 6.54 4.34 1.31
N GLN A 138 7.28 3.37 0.81
CA GLN A 138 7.61 2.13 1.50
C GLN A 138 9.07 1.82 1.30
N TYR A 139 9.70 1.34 2.36
CA TYR A 139 11.06 0.82 2.31
C TYR A 139 11.11 -0.57 2.95
N ALA A 140 11.77 -1.50 2.26
CA ALA A 140 12.08 -2.82 2.77
C ALA A 140 13.51 -3.20 2.38
N GLY A 141 14.26 -3.73 3.34
CA GLY A 141 15.65 -4.16 3.13
C GLY A 141 15.78 -5.43 2.30
N ASN A 142 14.72 -6.25 2.24
CA ASN A 142 14.67 -7.52 1.53
C ASN A 142 13.59 -7.51 0.44
N PRO A 143 13.70 -8.37 -0.57
CA PRO A 143 12.60 -8.62 -1.51
C PRO A 143 11.34 -9.05 -0.77
N LEU A 144 10.20 -8.53 -1.18
CA LEU A 144 8.92 -8.80 -0.56
C LEU A 144 8.04 -9.67 -1.44
N VAL A 145 7.20 -10.46 -0.79
CA VAL A 145 6.09 -11.18 -1.45
C VAL A 145 5.13 -10.19 -2.10
N ALA A 146 4.48 -10.59 -3.19
CA ALA A 146 3.65 -9.71 -4.01
C ALA A 146 2.57 -8.94 -3.22
N SER A 147 1.97 -9.56 -2.20
CA SER A 147 0.94 -8.93 -1.37
C SER A 147 1.45 -7.80 -0.47
N GLU A 148 2.77 -7.73 -0.21
CA GLU A 148 3.40 -6.73 0.65
C GLU A 148 4.21 -5.69 -0.14
N GLN A 149 4.32 -5.85 -1.46
CA GLN A 149 4.99 -4.89 -2.34
C GLN A 149 4.22 -3.58 -2.44
N PHE A 150 4.96 -2.51 -2.60
CA PHE A 150 4.45 -1.18 -2.84
C PHE A 150 3.97 -1.04 -4.29
N GLY A 151 2.69 -0.73 -4.49
CA GLY A 151 2.11 -0.50 -5.81
C GLY A 151 2.11 0.97 -6.19
N LEU A 152 2.59 1.29 -7.39
CA LEU A 152 2.75 2.68 -7.86
C LEU A 152 1.64 3.15 -8.80
N ALA A 153 0.74 2.29 -9.25
CA ALA A 153 -0.29 2.65 -10.21
C ALA A 153 -1.70 2.39 -9.66
N GLY A 154 -2.68 3.05 -10.24
CA GLY A 154 -4.09 2.95 -9.86
C GLY A 154 -4.69 4.28 -9.45
N SER A 155 -5.96 4.27 -9.08
CA SER A 155 -6.76 5.46 -8.77
C SER A 155 -6.20 6.33 -7.65
N THR A 156 -5.45 5.74 -6.74
CA THR A 156 -4.89 6.42 -5.54
C THR A 156 -3.47 6.93 -5.72
N ALA A 157 -2.72 6.43 -6.71
CA ALA A 157 -1.33 6.80 -6.94
C ALA A 157 -1.16 7.55 -8.26
N VAL A 158 -1.20 6.87 -9.39
CA VAL A 158 -1.07 7.48 -10.72
C VAL A 158 -2.30 7.13 -11.54
N ARG A 159 -3.14 8.12 -11.81
CA ARG A 159 -4.37 7.95 -12.58
C ARG A 159 -4.06 7.56 -14.04
N GLY A 160 -4.92 6.75 -14.64
CA GLY A 160 -4.78 6.33 -16.04
C GLY A 160 -4.04 5.02 -16.25
N PHE A 161 -3.55 4.39 -15.19
CA PHE A 161 -2.94 3.06 -15.24
C PHE A 161 -3.77 2.04 -14.45
N THR A 162 -3.65 0.76 -14.82
CA THR A 162 -4.24 -0.33 -14.04
C THR A 162 -3.66 -0.37 -12.64
N GLU A 163 -4.45 -0.78 -11.66
CA GLU A 163 -3.97 -0.88 -10.29
C GLU A 163 -2.75 -1.80 -10.19
N ARG A 164 -1.72 -1.33 -9.48
CA ARG A 164 -0.45 -2.05 -9.28
C ARG A 164 0.27 -2.42 -10.58
N ALA A 165 0.11 -1.64 -11.66
CA ALA A 165 0.85 -1.85 -12.91
C ALA A 165 2.37 -1.88 -12.70
N ALA A 166 2.88 -1.18 -11.69
CA ALA A 166 4.24 -1.33 -11.19
C ALA A 166 4.22 -1.63 -9.70
N SER A 167 4.99 -2.62 -9.25
CA SER A 167 5.13 -2.99 -7.84
C SER A 167 6.58 -3.31 -7.52
N ALA A 168 7.02 -2.93 -6.32
CA ALA A 168 8.38 -3.15 -5.85
C ALA A 168 8.41 -3.31 -4.31
N ALA A 169 9.49 -3.87 -3.77
CA ALA A 169 9.68 -3.96 -2.33
C ALA A 169 9.80 -2.56 -1.69
N SER A 170 10.42 -1.61 -2.39
CA SER A 170 10.57 -0.23 -1.95
C SER A 170 10.17 0.72 -3.07
N GLY A 171 9.54 1.83 -2.72
CA GLY A 171 9.11 2.84 -3.67
C GLY A 171 8.45 4.03 -2.98
N TYR A 172 8.24 5.10 -3.75
CA TYR A 172 7.50 6.27 -3.28
C TYR A 172 6.75 6.92 -4.45
N PHE A 173 5.73 7.67 -4.13
CA PHE A 173 5.08 8.59 -5.05
C PHE A 173 4.70 9.89 -4.36
N ALA A 174 4.52 10.94 -5.15
CA ALA A 174 3.93 12.20 -4.72
C ALA A 174 2.99 12.71 -5.82
N ASN A 175 1.79 13.12 -5.41
CA ASN A 175 0.78 13.73 -6.28
C ASN A 175 0.50 15.15 -5.82
N THR A 176 0.40 16.07 -6.77
CA THR A 176 -0.05 17.44 -6.52
C THR A 176 -1.31 17.72 -7.32
N GLU A 177 -2.34 18.16 -6.65
CA GLU A 177 -3.64 18.53 -7.23
C GLU A 177 -3.90 19.99 -6.97
N ILE A 178 -4.34 20.71 -8.00
CA ILE A 178 -4.75 22.11 -7.91
C ILE A 178 -6.24 22.17 -8.25
N TYR A 179 -7.02 22.67 -7.33
CA TYR A 179 -8.45 22.88 -7.51
C TYR A 179 -8.69 24.36 -7.78
N THR A 180 -9.36 24.63 -8.91
CA THR A 180 -9.73 25.99 -9.30
C THR A 180 -10.99 26.45 -8.56
N PRO A 181 -11.23 27.77 -8.43
CA PRO A 181 -12.52 28.29 -8.02
C PRO A 181 -13.64 27.81 -8.95
N GLU A 182 -14.88 27.95 -8.50
CA GLU A 182 -16.05 27.58 -9.29
C GLU A 182 -16.14 28.46 -10.54
N LEU A 183 -15.89 27.90 -11.72
CA LEU A 183 -15.83 28.60 -13.00
C LEU A 183 -17.23 29.15 -13.41
N SER A 184 -18.33 28.58 -12.92
CA SER A 184 -19.69 29.05 -13.20
C SER A 184 -19.91 30.47 -12.71
N LYS A 185 -19.26 30.91 -11.62
CA LYS A 185 -19.33 32.29 -11.11
C LYS A 185 -18.61 33.27 -12.03
N ALA A 186 -17.53 32.85 -12.69
CA ALA A 186 -16.76 33.69 -13.60
C ALA A 186 -17.41 33.84 -14.97
N THR A 187 -18.20 32.87 -15.42
CA THR A 187 -18.85 32.85 -16.74
C THR A 187 -20.31 33.26 -16.72
N GLY A 188 -20.88 33.56 -15.54
CA GLY A 188 -22.30 33.90 -15.40
C GLY A 188 -23.28 32.78 -15.76
N ALA A 189 -22.76 31.56 -15.98
CA ALA A 189 -23.58 30.39 -16.32
C ALA A 189 -24.30 29.87 -15.06
N ARG A 190 -25.64 29.83 -15.12
CA ARG A 190 -26.46 29.17 -14.10
C ARG A 190 -26.35 27.65 -14.26
N GLY A 191 -25.40 27.05 -13.56
CA GLY A 191 -25.26 25.59 -13.54
C GLY A 191 -24.07 25.18 -12.68
N SER A 192 -24.34 24.62 -11.52
CA SER A 192 -23.33 24.05 -10.62
C SER A 192 -22.83 22.71 -11.20
N GLN A 193 -21.76 22.73 -11.96
CA GLN A 193 -20.98 21.50 -12.19
C GLN A 193 -19.64 21.62 -11.46
N ARG A 194 -19.52 20.93 -10.33
CA ARG A 194 -18.20 20.64 -9.74
C ARG A 194 -17.57 19.55 -10.60
N VAL A 195 -16.53 19.89 -11.33
CA VAL A 195 -15.66 18.90 -11.95
C VAL A 195 -14.74 18.36 -10.84
N LEU A 196 -14.94 17.09 -10.51
CA LEU A 196 -14.09 16.32 -9.60
C LEU A 196 -12.83 15.85 -10.33
#